data_7483e8897fa9b4d171488f5d6262d6aa
#
_entry.id   7483e8897fa9b4d171488f5d6262d6aa
#
_cell.length_a   1.000
_cell.length_b   1.000
_cell.length_c   1.000
_cell.angle_alpha   90.00
_cell.angle_beta   90.00
_cell.angle_gamma   90.00
#
_symmetry.space_group_name_H-M   'P 1'
#
loop_
_entity.id
_entity.type
_entity.pdbx_description
1 polymer ?
#
loop_
_entity_poly.entity_id
_entity_poly.type
_entity_poly.pdbx_seq_one_letter_code
_entity_poly.pdbx_strand_id
1 'polypeptide(L)'
;MAHDIKKRSASHIYFGVHSESGEIMHISKVPSGQKCNCVCAACGQPFEARKGSIRRHHFAHVSNYECMYASEVAIYKALAAELEKTDCLTLPPVMLRFPAWSKDELLQNAKTVRVDSVEFKCEPLAYPPLLTIKAQGSCLRILLDFNHYYDSEDLASLATEAKNDGYSLLKYAMPKLDEDQEFTPDRIMTILKNYEKAEWVFSRLEQHWKEKYYAVAIEPEGHGSGYHCPISIGRYKGKYSARWVDCAYCRFNVAEPPACLCVAKAGIQKKEDFKRDLQDRLSDIDKIRRTNEEEILLREERERYFERRSVYTRPTPYAARHVVPSGPTQEELDAEYIRICQS
;
A
#
# COMPACT_ATOMS: atom_id res chain seq x y z
N MET A 1 1.56 4.87 -25.37
CA MET A 1 2.38 3.68 -25.69
C MET A 1 1.42 2.52 -25.81
N ALA A 2 1.45 1.76 -26.91
CA ALA A 2 0.58 0.61 -27.10
C ALA A 2 1.13 -0.54 -26.26
N HIS A 3 0.45 -0.85 -25.16
CA HIS A 3 0.76 -2.04 -24.37
C HIS A 3 0.52 -3.28 -25.24
N ASP A 4 1.50 -4.18 -25.22
CA ASP A 4 1.42 -5.49 -25.86
C ASP A 4 0.21 -6.26 -25.27
N ILE A 5 -0.84 -6.33 -26.05
CA ILE A 5 -2.14 -6.87 -25.61
C ILE A 5 -2.00 -8.39 -25.56
N LYS A 6 -1.73 -8.94 -24.38
CA LYS A 6 -1.88 -10.38 -24.14
C LYS A 6 -3.28 -10.80 -24.61
N LYS A 7 -3.34 -11.74 -25.56
CA LYS A 7 -4.61 -12.31 -26.07
C LYS A 7 -5.51 -12.68 -24.90
N ARG A 8 -6.58 -11.90 -24.71
CA ARG A 8 -7.61 -12.22 -23.73
C ARG A 8 -8.48 -13.33 -24.30
N SER A 9 -8.74 -14.36 -23.50
CA SER A 9 -9.75 -15.37 -23.85
C SER A 9 -11.12 -14.68 -23.97
N ALA A 10 -11.96 -15.16 -24.89
CA ALA A 10 -13.30 -14.61 -25.09
C ALA A 10 -14.12 -14.74 -23.78
N SER A 11 -14.24 -13.64 -23.06
CA SER A 11 -15.02 -13.58 -21.83
C SER A 11 -16.52 -13.47 -22.15
N HIS A 12 -17.37 -14.07 -21.31
CA HIS A 12 -18.82 -13.95 -21.46
C HIS A 12 -19.28 -12.53 -21.08
N ILE A 13 -20.05 -11.89 -21.97
CA ILE A 13 -20.62 -10.56 -21.72
C ILE A 13 -21.98 -10.76 -21.04
N TYR A 14 -22.09 -10.36 -19.76
CA TYR A 14 -23.32 -10.55 -18.96
C TYR A 14 -24.23 -9.32 -18.93
N PHE A 15 -23.72 -8.15 -19.32
CA PHE A 15 -24.48 -6.91 -19.32
C PHE A 15 -24.49 -6.25 -20.69
N GLY A 16 -25.61 -5.65 -21.06
CA GLY A 16 -25.77 -4.84 -22.25
C GLY A 16 -26.55 -3.57 -21.94
N VAL A 17 -26.41 -2.54 -22.74
CA VAL A 17 -27.14 -1.28 -22.61
C VAL A 17 -28.40 -1.36 -23.46
N HIS A 18 -29.58 -1.18 -22.86
CA HIS A 18 -30.82 -1.13 -23.61
C HIS A 18 -30.86 0.11 -24.51
N SER A 19 -31.13 -0.10 -25.80
CA SER A 19 -30.92 0.94 -26.84
C SER A 19 -31.80 2.17 -26.67
N GLU A 20 -33.00 2.03 -26.12
CA GLU A 20 -33.94 3.14 -25.96
C GLU A 20 -33.82 3.83 -24.60
N SER A 21 -33.74 3.05 -23.52
CA SER A 21 -33.68 3.63 -22.14
C SER A 21 -32.29 3.99 -21.70
N GLY A 22 -31.22 3.47 -22.30
CA GLY A 22 -29.84 3.62 -21.87
C GLY A 22 -29.50 2.84 -20.58
N GLU A 23 -30.47 2.09 -20.02
CA GLU A 23 -30.27 1.31 -18.83
C GLU A 23 -29.35 0.12 -19.07
N ILE A 24 -28.51 -0.20 -18.06
CA ILE A 24 -27.72 -1.42 -18.08
C ILE A 24 -28.58 -2.63 -17.70
N MET A 25 -28.63 -3.61 -18.58
CA MET A 25 -29.46 -4.81 -18.44
C MET A 25 -28.60 -6.05 -18.29
N HIS A 26 -28.88 -6.85 -17.25
CA HIS A 26 -28.29 -8.17 -17.13
C HIS A 26 -28.94 -9.17 -18.10
N ILE A 27 -28.15 -10.10 -18.64
CA ILE A 27 -28.61 -11.10 -19.62
C ILE A 27 -29.86 -11.87 -19.18
N SER A 28 -30.03 -12.15 -17.88
CA SER A 28 -31.20 -12.85 -17.35
C SER A 28 -32.53 -12.09 -17.56
N LYS A 29 -32.46 -10.76 -17.62
CA LYS A 29 -33.62 -9.85 -17.63
C LYS A 29 -34.13 -9.46 -19.02
N VAL A 30 -33.48 -9.92 -20.09
CA VAL A 30 -33.82 -9.56 -21.45
C VAL A 30 -34.35 -10.78 -22.24
N PRO A 31 -35.16 -10.61 -23.30
CA PRO A 31 -35.57 -11.70 -24.20
C PRO A 31 -34.39 -12.26 -25.00
N SER A 32 -34.51 -13.50 -25.50
CA SER A 32 -33.51 -14.16 -26.36
C SER A 32 -33.38 -13.52 -27.73
N GLY A 33 -32.19 -13.60 -28.32
CA GLY A 33 -31.88 -13.09 -29.66
C GLY A 33 -31.79 -11.56 -29.71
N GLN A 34 -32.01 -10.99 -30.90
CA GLN A 34 -31.96 -9.54 -31.13
C GLN A 34 -33.14 -8.78 -30.48
N LYS A 35 -34.17 -9.50 -30.05
CA LYS A 35 -35.30 -8.91 -29.31
C LYS A 35 -34.87 -8.33 -27.95
N CYS A 36 -33.63 -8.61 -27.49
CA CYS A 36 -33.09 -8.00 -26.30
C CYS A 36 -32.97 -6.47 -26.42
N ASN A 37 -32.93 -5.93 -27.63
CA ASN A 37 -32.75 -4.49 -27.92
C ASN A 37 -31.61 -3.85 -27.14
N CYS A 38 -30.46 -4.56 -27.09
CA CYS A 38 -29.27 -4.13 -26.33
C CYS A 38 -28.09 -3.88 -27.26
N VAL A 39 -27.21 -2.98 -26.81
CA VAL A 39 -25.95 -2.64 -27.44
C VAL A 39 -24.78 -2.82 -26.50
N CYS A 40 -23.58 -2.94 -27.04
CA CYS A 40 -22.33 -3.02 -26.27
C CYS A 40 -22.02 -1.70 -25.58
N ALA A 41 -21.72 -1.75 -24.28
CA ALA A 41 -21.36 -0.56 -23.52
C ALA A 41 -20.03 0.08 -23.97
N ALA A 42 -19.13 -0.71 -24.60
CA ALA A 42 -17.81 -0.25 -25.03
C ALA A 42 -17.78 0.31 -26.47
N CYS A 43 -18.45 -0.37 -27.41
CA CYS A 43 -18.36 -0.01 -28.83
C CYS A 43 -19.70 0.40 -29.45
N GLY A 44 -20.82 0.33 -28.74
CA GLY A 44 -22.15 0.71 -29.22
C GLY A 44 -22.78 -0.26 -30.23
N GLN A 45 -22.09 -1.35 -30.63
CA GLN A 45 -22.60 -2.30 -31.61
C GLN A 45 -23.77 -3.13 -31.04
N PRO A 46 -24.75 -3.50 -31.88
CA PRO A 46 -25.89 -4.30 -31.45
C PRO A 46 -25.51 -5.67 -30.92
N PHE A 47 -26.23 -6.11 -29.88
CA PHE A 47 -26.12 -7.43 -29.28
C PHE A 47 -27.25 -8.36 -29.66
N GLU A 48 -26.96 -9.65 -29.65
CA GLU A 48 -27.94 -10.71 -29.51
C GLU A 48 -27.76 -11.42 -28.15
N ALA A 49 -28.87 -11.73 -27.49
CA ALA A 49 -28.87 -12.48 -26.24
C ALA A 49 -28.87 -13.98 -26.51
N ARG A 50 -27.77 -14.67 -26.29
CA ARG A 50 -27.62 -16.12 -26.45
C ARG A 50 -28.06 -16.84 -25.19
N LYS A 51 -29.23 -17.48 -25.22
CA LYS A 51 -29.86 -18.14 -24.07
C LYS A 51 -30.15 -19.62 -24.33
N GLY A 52 -29.18 -20.35 -24.86
CA GLY A 52 -29.28 -21.78 -25.10
C GLY A 52 -29.20 -22.62 -23.81
N SER A 53 -29.63 -23.87 -23.87
CA SER A 53 -29.65 -24.81 -22.74
C SER A 53 -28.27 -25.41 -22.40
N ILE A 54 -27.28 -25.32 -23.32
CA ILE A 54 -25.97 -26.00 -23.16
C ILE A 54 -24.89 -25.05 -22.65
N ARG A 55 -24.91 -23.79 -23.09
CA ARG A 55 -23.93 -22.78 -22.73
C ARG A 55 -24.53 -21.73 -21.81
N ARG A 56 -23.74 -21.11 -21.00
CA ARG A 56 -24.15 -19.97 -20.16
C ARG A 56 -24.75 -18.88 -21.01
N HIS A 57 -25.77 -18.24 -20.49
CA HIS A 57 -26.39 -17.11 -21.11
C HIS A 57 -25.43 -15.94 -21.19
N HIS A 58 -25.26 -15.33 -22.36
CA HIS A 58 -24.38 -14.19 -22.59
C HIS A 58 -24.86 -13.35 -23.77
N PHE A 59 -24.39 -12.11 -23.83
CA PHE A 59 -24.53 -11.29 -25.01
C PHE A 59 -23.39 -11.57 -25.99
N ALA A 60 -23.70 -11.50 -27.28
CA ALA A 60 -22.73 -11.56 -28.37
C ALA A 60 -23.02 -10.45 -29.38
N HIS A 61 -21.98 -9.92 -30.05
CA HIS A 61 -22.16 -8.95 -31.13
C HIS A 61 -22.83 -9.64 -32.32
N VAL A 62 -23.82 -8.97 -32.92
CA VAL A 62 -24.55 -9.49 -34.11
C VAL A 62 -23.60 -9.65 -35.30
N SER A 63 -22.65 -8.74 -35.46
CA SER A 63 -21.66 -8.70 -36.53
C SER A 63 -20.46 -9.60 -36.33
N ASN A 64 -20.43 -10.47 -35.31
CA ASN A 64 -19.23 -11.22 -34.89
C ASN A 64 -17.97 -10.33 -34.66
N TYR A 65 -18.18 -9.06 -34.39
CA TYR A 65 -17.12 -8.11 -34.07
C TYR A 65 -16.52 -8.43 -32.71
N GLU A 66 -15.19 -8.56 -32.62
CA GLU A 66 -14.48 -8.76 -31.36
C GLU A 66 -14.19 -7.42 -30.70
N CYS A 67 -14.95 -7.08 -29.67
CA CYS A 67 -14.69 -5.94 -28.81
C CYS A 67 -13.94 -6.40 -27.57
N MET A 68 -12.65 -6.07 -27.50
CA MET A 68 -11.75 -6.57 -26.45
C MET A 68 -12.17 -6.21 -25.03
N TYR A 69 -12.89 -5.11 -24.84
CA TYR A 69 -13.22 -4.58 -23.51
C TYR A 69 -14.73 -4.64 -23.20
N ALA A 70 -15.51 -5.38 -24.00
CA ALA A 70 -16.95 -5.40 -23.86
C ALA A 70 -17.43 -5.83 -22.48
N SER A 71 -16.83 -6.88 -21.93
CA SER A 71 -17.20 -7.43 -20.60
C SER A 71 -16.83 -6.49 -19.48
N GLU A 72 -15.59 -5.99 -19.48
CA GLU A 72 -15.06 -5.12 -18.45
C GLU A 72 -15.81 -3.79 -18.40
N VAL A 73 -15.98 -3.13 -19.55
CA VAL A 73 -16.72 -1.86 -19.64
C VAL A 73 -18.18 -2.02 -19.23
N ALA A 74 -18.80 -3.14 -19.58
CA ALA A 74 -20.17 -3.43 -19.17
C ALA A 74 -20.29 -3.61 -17.64
N ILE A 75 -19.28 -4.22 -17.00
CA ILE A 75 -19.22 -4.35 -15.53
C ILE A 75 -19.03 -2.99 -14.87
N TYR A 76 -18.14 -2.13 -15.38
CA TYR A 76 -17.99 -0.75 -14.88
C TYR A 76 -19.30 0.03 -14.95
N LYS A 77 -20.04 -0.09 -16.05
CA LYS A 77 -21.34 0.57 -16.21
C LYS A 77 -22.40 0.00 -15.28
N ALA A 78 -22.43 -1.33 -15.08
CA ALA A 78 -23.30 -1.96 -14.11
C ALA A 78 -22.99 -1.53 -12.68
N LEU A 79 -21.72 -1.42 -12.35
CA LEU A 79 -21.25 -0.91 -11.07
C LEU A 79 -21.70 0.53 -10.83
N ALA A 80 -21.55 1.41 -11.81
CA ALA A 80 -22.01 2.79 -11.70
C ALA A 80 -23.51 2.85 -11.37
N ALA A 81 -24.33 2.09 -12.09
CA ALA A 81 -25.78 2.03 -11.88
C ALA A 81 -26.17 1.48 -10.50
N GLU A 82 -25.42 0.52 -9.96
CA GLU A 82 -25.69 -0.01 -8.61
C GLU A 82 -25.25 0.98 -7.51
N LEU A 83 -24.15 1.71 -7.70
CA LEU A 83 -23.71 2.75 -6.77
C LEU A 83 -24.71 3.92 -6.70
N GLU A 84 -25.30 4.30 -7.81
CA GLU A 84 -26.38 5.32 -7.84
C GLU A 84 -27.61 4.90 -7.03
N LYS A 85 -27.94 3.59 -7.03
CA LYS A 85 -29.08 3.05 -6.28
C LYS A 85 -28.81 2.91 -4.78
N THR A 86 -27.59 2.50 -4.42
CA THR A 86 -27.24 2.22 -3.01
C THR A 86 -26.75 3.44 -2.26
N ASP A 87 -26.37 4.51 -2.95
CA ASP A 87 -25.84 5.78 -2.49
C ASP A 87 -24.73 5.66 -1.39
N CYS A 88 -24.12 4.52 -1.24
CA CYS A 88 -23.04 4.33 -0.25
C CYS A 88 -21.94 3.39 -0.73
N LEU A 89 -20.73 3.65 -0.24
CA LEU A 89 -19.52 2.86 -0.51
C LEU A 89 -18.68 2.72 0.74
N THR A 90 -18.18 1.51 1.03
CA THR A 90 -17.24 1.30 2.13
C THR A 90 -15.81 1.40 1.62
N LEU A 91 -15.06 2.36 2.14
CA LEU A 91 -13.67 2.60 1.82
C LEU A 91 -12.75 1.83 2.76
N PRO A 92 -11.62 1.27 2.26
CA PRO A 92 -10.63 0.62 3.09
C PRO A 92 -9.93 1.62 4.02
N PRO A 93 -9.25 1.14 5.07
CA PRO A 93 -8.44 1.99 5.93
C PRO A 93 -7.34 2.70 5.11
N VAL A 94 -6.99 3.90 5.56
CA VAL A 94 -5.87 4.65 4.97
C VAL A 94 -4.68 4.55 5.91
N MET A 95 -3.57 4.05 5.39
CA MET A 95 -2.31 3.91 6.11
C MET A 95 -1.32 4.96 5.63
N LEU A 96 -0.50 5.48 6.54
CA LEU A 96 0.68 6.27 6.21
C LEU A 96 1.87 5.30 6.11
N ARG A 97 2.53 5.30 4.97
CA ARG A 97 3.64 4.40 4.65
C ARG A 97 4.86 5.18 4.23
N PHE A 98 5.99 4.88 4.86
CA PHE A 98 7.30 5.33 4.40
C PHE A 98 8.19 4.11 4.17
N PRO A 99 9.04 4.10 3.11
CA PRO A 99 9.83 2.92 2.74
C PRO A 99 10.76 2.39 3.83
N ALA A 100 11.24 3.29 4.70
CA ALA A 100 12.12 2.93 5.83
C ALA A 100 11.35 2.39 7.05
N TRP A 101 10.04 2.51 7.09
CA TRP A 101 9.26 2.14 8.27
C TRP A 101 8.94 0.64 8.28
N SER A 102 9.19 0.00 9.40
CA SER A 102 8.83 -1.42 9.62
C SER A 102 7.34 -1.61 9.92
N LYS A 103 6.61 -0.54 10.26
CA LYS A 103 5.20 -0.56 10.62
C LYS A 103 4.49 0.69 10.14
N ASP A 104 3.44 0.49 9.35
CA ASP A 104 2.58 1.56 8.86
C ASP A 104 1.78 2.22 9.99
N GLU A 105 1.51 3.50 9.84
CA GLU A 105 0.66 4.26 10.78
C GLU A 105 -0.77 4.37 10.25
N LEU A 106 -1.75 4.04 11.08
CA LEU A 106 -3.16 4.17 10.72
C LEU A 106 -3.60 5.64 10.71
N LEU A 107 -3.97 6.15 9.54
CA LEU A 107 -4.53 7.50 9.39
C LEU A 107 -6.04 7.53 9.60
N GLN A 108 -6.73 6.56 9.02
CA GLN A 108 -8.19 6.46 9.07
C GLN A 108 -8.62 4.99 9.01
N ASN A 109 -9.56 4.60 9.89
CA ASN A 109 -10.22 3.30 9.81
C ASN A 109 -11.07 3.17 8.53
N ALA A 110 -11.38 1.92 8.14
CA ALA A 110 -12.40 1.68 7.13
C ALA A 110 -13.69 2.41 7.50
N LYS A 111 -14.32 3.05 6.51
CA LYS A 111 -15.56 3.80 6.74
C LYS A 111 -16.51 3.72 5.55
N THR A 112 -17.79 3.68 5.83
CA THR A 112 -18.83 3.84 4.81
C THR A 112 -19.06 5.33 4.57
N VAL A 113 -19.00 5.74 3.31
CA VAL A 113 -19.28 7.11 2.87
C VAL A 113 -20.55 7.13 2.04
N ARG A 114 -21.29 8.24 2.13
CA ARG A 114 -22.40 8.48 1.23
C ARG A 114 -21.86 8.97 -0.11
N VAL A 115 -22.40 8.43 -1.18
CA VAL A 115 -22.09 8.80 -2.56
C VAL A 115 -23.04 9.93 -2.98
N ASP A 116 -22.47 11.09 -3.30
CA ASP A 116 -23.24 12.27 -3.71
C ASP A 116 -23.58 12.22 -5.21
N SER A 117 -22.65 11.71 -6.04
CA SER A 117 -22.86 11.48 -7.47
C SER A 117 -21.88 10.43 -8.01
N VAL A 118 -22.31 9.74 -9.08
CA VAL A 118 -21.52 8.80 -9.86
C VAL A 118 -21.44 9.30 -11.29
N GLU A 119 -20.26 9.32 -11.87
CA GLU A 119 -20.03 9.69 -13.26
C GLU A 119 -19.27 8.56 -13.95
N PHE A 120 -19.88 8.00 -14.99
CA PHE A 120 -19.25 6.99 -15.83
C PHE A 120 -18.98 7.58 -17.21
N LYS A 121 -17.70 7.57 -17.61
CA LYS A 121 -17.26 7.97 -18.95
C LYS A 121 -16.49 6.84 -19.61
N CYS A 122 -16.87 6.51 -20.80
CA CYS A 122 -16.17 5.55 -21.65
C CYS A 122 -16.06 6.14 -23.05
N GLU A 123 -14.84 6.43 -23.47
CA GLU A 123 -14.60 6.75 -24.88
C GLU A 123 -14.61 5.45 -25.69
N PRO A 124 -15.07 5.47 -26.94
CA PRO A 124 -15.10 4.29 -27.77
C PRO A 124 -13.72 3.65 -27.87
N LEU A 125 -13.64 2.35 -27.53
CA LEU A 125 -12.42 1.54 -27.54
C LEU A 125 -11.32 1.97 -26.55
N ALA A 126 -11.60 2.92 -25.64
CA ALA A 126 -10.68 3.28 -24.58
C ALA A 126 -10.84 2.39 -23.33
N TYR A 127 -9.73 2.06 -22.70
CA TYR A 127 -9.70 1.30 -21.46
C TYR A 127 -8.54 1.76 -20.57
N PRO A 128 -8.74 1.88 -19.25
CA PRO A 128 -9.99 1.68 -18.52
C PRO A 128 -10.97 2.84 -18.71
N PRO A 129 -12.29 2.59 -18.57
CA PRO A 129 -13.27 3.65 -18.51
C PRO A 129 -13.11 4.44 -17.22
N LEU A 130 -13.54 5.70 -17.24
CA LEU A 130 -13.48 6.55 -16.04
C LEU A 130 -14.74 6.37 -15.21
N LEU A 131 -14.61 5.79 -14.03
CA LEU A 131 -15.66 5.74 -13.02
C LEU A 131 -15.28 6.67 -11.88
N THR A 132 -15.92 7.82 -11.81
CA THR A 132 -15.68 8.87 -10.84
C THR A 132 -16.85 8.96 -9.86
N ILE A 133 -16.53 8.98 -8.57
CA ILE A 133 -17.49 9.11 -7.47
C ILE A 133 -17.17 10.39 -6.72
N LYS A 134 -18.19 11.19 -6.46
CA LYS A 134 -18.11 12.29 -5.51
C LYS A 134 -18.75 11.85 -4.19
N ALA A 135 -18.03 12.02 -3.11
CA ALA A 135 -18.48 11.66 -1.77
C ALA A 135 -17.94 12.67 -0.74
N GLN A 136 -18.82 13.30 0.00
CA GLN A 136 -18.46 14.25 1.05
C GLN A 136 -17.46 15.34 0.59
N GLY A 137 -17.65 15.89 -0.60
CA GLY A 137 -16.77 16.90 -1.18
C GLY A 137 -15.41 16.39 -1.71
N SER A 138 -15.18 15.09 -1.66
CA SER A 138 -13.98 14.44 -2.21
C SER A 138 -14.28 13.74 -3.53
N CYS A 139 -13.29 13.72 -4.43
CA CYS A 139 -13.36 13.00 -5.69
C CYS A 139 -12.57 11.69 -5.57
N LEU A 140 -13.20 10.59 -5.95
CA LEU A 140 -12.65 9.24 -5.95
C LEU A 140 -12.84 8.63 -7.33
N ARG A 141 -11.79 8.06 -7.91
CA ARG A 141 -11.89 7.18 -9.09
C ARG A 141 -11.74 5.73 -8.67
N ILE A 142 -12.52 4.85 -9.30
CA ILE A 142 -12.45 3.39 -9.10
C ILE A 142 -11.81 2.74 -10.30
N LEU A 143 -10.81 1.91 -10.04
CA LEU A 143 -10.15 1.04 -11.00
C LEU A 143 -10.50 -0.42 -10.69
N LEU A 144 -11.07 -1.13 -11.67
CA LEU A 144 -11.34 -2.55 -11.57
C LEU A 144 -10.20 -3.33 -12.23
N ASP A 145 -9.45 -4.07 -11.43
CA ASP A 145 -8.30 -4.84 -11.89
C ASP A 145 -8.69 -6.30 -12.15
N PHE A 146 -9.00 -6.61 -13.42
CA PHE A 146 -9.30 -7.95 -13.88
C PHE A 146 -8.01 -8.68 -14.25
N ASN A 147 -7.75 -9.83 -13.61
CA ASN A 147 -6.59 -10.68 -13.91
C ASN A 147 -5.21 -10.05 -13.63
N HIS A 148 -5.11 -9.11 -12.69
CA HIS A 148 -3.87 -8.38 -12.40
C HIS A 148 -3.27 -7.74 -13.66
N TYR A 149 -4.11 -7.02 -14.39
CA TYR A 149 -3.77 -6.39 -15.66
C TYR A 149 -2.76 -5.26 -15.50
N TYR A 150 -2.84 -4.52 -14.38
CA TYR A 150 -1.98 -3.37 -14.13
C TYR A 150 -0.70 -3.79 -13.42
N ASP A 151 0.45 -3.52 -14.03
CA ASP A 151 1.73 -3.67 -13.38
C ASP A 151 2.10 -2.47 -12.49
N SER A 152 3.28 -2.51 -11.88
CA SER A 152 3.75 -1.45 -10.97
C SER A 152 3.98 -0.11 -11.68
N GLU A 153 4.37 -0.10 -12.96
CA GLU A 153 4.62 1.12 -13.74
C GLU A 153 3.30 1.76 -14.14
N ASP A 154 2.32 0.96 -14.56
CA ASP A 154 0.97 1.42 -14.84
C ASP A 154 0.35 2.09 -13.62
N LEU A 155 0.42 1.43 -12.45
CA LEU A 155 -0.12 1.95 -11.19
C LEU A 155 0.60 3.23 -10.74
N ALA A 156 1.91 3.32 -10.91
CA ALA A 156 2.68 4.53 -10.60
C ALA A 156 2.30 5.71 -11.51
N SER A 157 2.07 5.45 -12.80
CA SER A 157 1.59 6.45 -13.75
C SER A 157 0.21 6.96 -13.37
N LEU A 158 -0.73 6.06 -13.07
CA LEU A 158 -2.08 6.39 -12.63
C LEU A 158 -2.11 7.13 -11.30
N ALA A 159 -1.22 6.78 -10.35
CA ALA A 159 -1.06 7.49 -9.09
C ALA A 159 -0.57 8.93 -9.30
N THR A 160 0.34 9.13 -10.26
CA THR A 160 0.85 10.46 -10.63
C THR A 160 -0.25 11.31 -11.25
N GLU A 161 -1.05 10.75 -12.15
CA GLU A 161 -2.23 11.41 -12.72
C GLU A 161 -3.22 11.80 -11.61
N ALA A 162 -3.55 10.86 -10.72
CA ALA A 162 -4.46 11.09 -9.60
C ALA A 162 -4.01 12.23 -8.69
N LYS A 163 -2.71 12.33 -8.43
CA LYS A 163 -2.09 13.43 -7.67
C LYS A 163 -2.26 14.76 -8.38
N ASN A 164 -1.95 14.83 -9.67
CA ASN A 164 -2.00 16.06 -10.46
C ASN A 164 -3.43 16.58 -10.62
N ASP A 165 -4.39 15.69 -10.84
CA ASP A 165 -5.80 16.01 -11.05
C ASP A 165 -6.59 16.15 -9.74
N GLY A 166 -5.98 15.84 -8.60
CA GLY A 166 -6.56 16.07 -7.27
C GLY A 166 -7.66 15.09 -6.86
N TYR A 167 -7.65 13.85 -7.35
CA TYR A 167 -8.56 12.79 -6.89
C TYR A 167 -7.82 11.67 -6.15
N SER A 168 -8.54 10.86 -5.38
CA SER A 168 -8.00 9.60 -4.84
C SER A 168 -8.32 8.46 -5.79
N LEU A 169 -7.44 7.47 -5.90
CA LEU A 169 -7.60 6.32 -6.78
C LEU A 169 -7.64 5.02 -5.96
N LEU A 170 -8.75 4.30 -6.09
CA LEU A 170 -9.00 3.03 -5.40
C LEU A 170 -9.08 1.90 -6.43
N LYS A 171 -8.26 0.88 -6.27
CA LYS A 171 -8.25 -0.32 -7.12
C LYS A 171 -9.00 -1.45 -6.41
N TYR A 172 -9.88 -2.14 -7.12
CA TYR A 172 -10.52 -3.38 -6.68
C TYR A 172 -9.98 -4.57 -7.45
N ALA A 173 -9.47 -5.58 -6.74
CA ALA A 173 -9.13 -6.86 -7.32
C ALA A 173 -10.41 -7.60 -7.74
N MET A 174 -10.57 -7.79 -9.05
CA MET A 174 -11.74 -8.44 -9.63
C MET A 174 -11.49 -9.93 -9.91
N PRO A 175 -12.51 -10.78 -9.81
CA PRO A 175 -12.41 -12.16 -10.26
C PRO A 175 -12.12 -12.25 -11.76
N LYS A 176 -11.54 -13.36 -12.20
CA LYS A 176 -11.35 -13.64 -13.63
C LYS A 176 -12.69 -13.66 -14.37
N LEU A 177 -12.67 -13.11 -15.60
CA LEU A 177 -13.88 -12.99 -16.41
C LEU A 177 -14.25 -14.26 -17.17
N ASP A 178 -13.32 -15.17 -17.33
CA ASP A 178 -13.36 -16.26 -18.31
C ASP A 178 -13.87 -17.60 -17.77
N GLU A 179 -14.03 -17.74 -16.45
CA GLU A 179 -14.32 -19.05 -15.90
C GLU A 179 -15.52 -19.05 -14.96
N ASP A 180 -16.43 -19.95 -15.21
CA ASP A 180 -17.42 -20.57 -14.30
C ASP A 180 -18.26 -19.67 -13.39
N GLN A 181 -18.13 -18.36 -13.43
CA GLN A 181 -18.86 -17.46 -12.55
C GLN A 181 -19.58 -16.33 -13.30
N GLU A 182 -20.89 -16.34 -13.21
CA GLU A 182 -21.73 -15.27 -13.75
C GLU A 182 -21.57 -13.98 -12.93
N PHE A 183 -21.35 -12.86 -13.61
CA PHE A 183 -21.36 -11.53 -12.99
C PHE A 183 -22.81 -11.03 -12.93
N THR A 184 -23.39 -11.03 -11.74
CA THR A 184 -24.71 -10.44 -11.46
C THR A 184 -24.55 -9.08 -10.75
N PRO A 185 -25.59 -8.21 -10.75
CA PRO A 185 -25.56 -6.98 -9.98
C PRO A 185 -25.26 -7.21 -8.49
N ASP A 186 -25.87 -8.21 -7.87
CA ASP A 186 -25.65 -8.54 -6.44
C ASP A 186 -24.21 -8.95 -6.17
N ARG A 187 -23.59 -9.67 -7.11
CA ARG A 187 -22.19 -10.06 -6.98
C ARG A 187 -21.24 -8.86 -7.08
N ILE A 188 -21.48 -7.95 -8.02
CA ILE A 188 -20.73 -6.71 -8.13
C ILE A 188 -20.80 -5.93 -6.81
N MET A 189 -22.00 -5.79 -6.24
CA MET A 189 -22.19 -5.12 -4.95
C MET A 189 -21.53 -5.84 -3.80
N THR A 190 -21.50 -7.17 -3.81
CA THR A 190 -20.77 -7.95 -2.79
C THR A 190 -19.28 -7.69 -2.83
N ILE A 191 -18.69 -7.58 -4.04
CA ILE A 191 -17.27 -7.23 -4.20
C ILE A 191 -16.99 -5.83 -3.66
N LEU A 192 -17.83 -4.85 -3.96
CA LEU A 192 -17.67 -3.48 -3.50
C LEU A 192 -17.84 -3.29 -1.99
N LYS A 193 -18.74 -4.05 -1.39
CA LYS A 193 -18.92 -4.05 0.07
C LYS A 193 -17.74 -4.68 0.81
N ASN A 194 -16.99 -5.54 0.13
CA ASN A 194 -15.78 -6.15 0.68
C ASN A 194 -14.55 -5.27 0.42
N TYR A 195 -14.35 -4.28 1.29
CA TYR A 195 -13.19 -3.38 1.19
C TYR A 195 -11.82 -4.10 1.32
N GLU A 196 -11.77 -5.36 1.78
CA GLU A 196 -10.52 -6.16 1.80
C GLU A 196 -9.99 -6.46 0.40
N LYS A 197 -10.85 -6.37 -0.63
CA LYS A 197 -10.49 -6.47 -2.05
C LYS A 197 -10.05 -5.15 -2.66
N ALA A 198 -10.11 -4.07 -1.88
CA ALA A 198 -9.80 -2.72 -2.32
C ALA A 198 -8.43 -2.27 -1.80
N GLU A 199 -7.66 -1.62 -2.65
CA GLU A 199 -6.33 -1.10 -2.36
C GLU A 199 -6.21 0.34 -2.86
N TRP A 200 -5.67 1.23 -2.01
CA TRP A 200 -5.34 2.58 -2.44
C TRP A 200 -4.13 2.56 -3.38
N VAL A 201 -4.35 2.92 -4.64
CA VAL A 201 -3.27 3.24 -5.59
C VAL A 201 -2.74 4.63 -5.28
N PHE A 202 -3.65 5.56 -4.96
CA PHE A 202 -3.31 6.90 -4.48
C PHE A 202 -4.38 7.41 -3.51
N SER A 203 -3.95 7.85 -2.33
CA SER A 203 -4.83 8.46 -1.33
C SER A 203 -4.40 9.90 -1.06
N ARG A 204 -5.28 10.85 -1.30
CA ARG A 204 -5.05 12.27 -0.96
C ARG A 204 -4.79 12.48 0.53
N LEU A 205 -5.43 11.67 1.40
CA LEU A 205 -5.19 11.75 2.84
C LEU A 205 -3.78 11.30 3.21
N GLU A 206 -3.30 10.17 2.65
CA GLU A 206 -1.93 9.72 2.85
C GLU A 206 -0.93 10.76 2.31
N GLN A 207 -1.15 11.27 1.10
CA GLN A 207 -0.30 12.28 0.48
C GLN A 207 -0.21 13.56 1.33
N HIS A 208 -1.35 14.06 1.85
CA HIS A 208 -1.36 15.22 2.73
C HIS A 208 -0.50 15.02 4.00
N TRP A 209 -0.54 13.82 4.60
CA TRP A 209 0.31 13.52 5.74
C TRP A 209 1.77 13.38 5.34
N LYS A 210 2.09 12.72 4.22
CA LYS A 210 3.46 12.67 3.70
C LYS A 210 4.06 14.06 3.51
N GLU A 211 3.31 14.98 2.93
CA GLU A 211 3.74 16.38 2.75
C GLU A 211 4.03 17.08 4.08
N LYS A 212 3.21 16.86 5.12
CA LYS A 212 3.49 17.37 6.46
C LYS A 212 4.78 16.84 7.05
N TYR A 213 5.04 15.53 6.92
CA TYR A 213 6.28 14.94 7.39
C TYR A 213 7.49 15.46 6.61
N TYR A 214 7.40 15.55 5.28
CA TYR A 214 8.48 16.10 4.46
C TYR A 214 8.78 17.57 4.78
N ALA A 215 7.77 18.37 5.10
CA ALA A 215 7.94 19.78 5.42
C ALA A 215 8.79 20.04 6.68
N VAL A 216 8.89 19.07 7.59
CA VAL A 216 9.68 19.16 8.83
C VAL A 216 10.91 18.25 8.83
N ALA A 217 11.05 17.41 7.81
CA ALA A 217 12.17 16.50 7.67
C ALA A 217 13.42 17.26 7.21
N ILE A 218 14.58 16.83 7.73
CA ILE A 218 15.86 17.42 7.36
C ILE A 218 16.86 16.33 6.99
N GLU A 219 17.79 16.67 6.12
CA GLU A 219 18.94 15.81 5.87
C GLU A 219 19.82 15.70 7.11
N PRO A 220 20.32 14.50 7.47
CA PRO A 220 21.25 14.34 8.57
C PRO A 220 22.57 15.05 8.27
N GLU A 221 23.02 15.89 9.19
CA GLU A 221 24.34 16.51 9.11
C GLU A 221 25.43 15.49 9.48
N GLY A 222 26.54 15.45 8.74
CA GLY A 222 27.66 14.59 9.07
C GLY A 222 28.69 14.47 7.96
N HIS A 223 29.91 14.11 8.32
CA HIS A 223 31.01 13.90 7.40
C HIS A 223 31.80 12.65 7.78
N GLY A 224 32.13 11.80 6.80
CA GLY A 224 33.13 10.73 6.85
C GLY A 224 32.96 9.63 7.90
N SER A 225 32.68 9.93 9.14
CA SER A 225 32.60 8.97 10.25
C SER A 225 31.17 8.72 10.77
N GLY A 226 30.16 9.37 10.19
CA GLY A 226 28.77 9.20 10.57
C GLY A 226 27.98 10.50 10.68
N TYR A 227 26.68 10.35 10.81
CA TYR A 227 25.72 11.44 10.92
C TYR A 227 25.47 11.81 12.39
N HIS A 228 25.24 13.08 12.65
CA HIS A 228 24.76 13.53 13.96
C HIS A 228 23.32 13.06 14.16
N CYS A 229 23.13 12.08 15.06
CA CYS A 229 21.85 11.43 15.28
C CYS A 229 21.14 11.98 16.52
N PRO A 230 19.92 12.56 16.40
CA PRO A 230 19.19 13.10 17.55
C PRO A 230 18.81 12.07 18.61
N ILE A 231 18.75 10.78 18.22
CA ILE A 231 18.36 9.67 19.10
C ILE A 231 19.52 8.73 19.45
N SER A 232 20.77 9.07 19.08
CA SER A 232 21.96 8.25 19.39
C SER A 232 21.81 6.77 19.03
N ILE A 233 21.38 6.46 17.79
CA ILE A 233 21.07 5.07 17.36
C ILE A 233 22.31 4.16 17.33
N GLY A 234 23.52 4.72 17.32
CA GLY A 234 24.78 4.00 17.30
C GLY A 234 25.93 4.77 17.91
N ARG A 235 27.09 4.10 18.00
CA ARG A 235 28.36 4.71 18.47
C ARG A 235 29.49 4.32 17.54
N TYR A 236 30.26 5.30 17.08
CA TYR A 236 31.40 5.08 16.21
C TYR A 236 32.63 5.88 16.72
N LYS A 237 33.78 5.20 16.84
CA LYS A 237 35.01 5.79 17.39
C LYS A 237 34.81 6.53 18.73
N GLY A 238 33.97 5.96 19.60
CA GLY A 238 33.70 6.52 20.94
C GLY A 238 32.68 7.67 20.97
N LYS A 239 32.15 8.12 19.82
CA LYS A 239 31.13 9.19 19.75
C LYS A 239 29.79 8.62 19.32
N TYR A 240 28.70 9.08 19.93
CA TYR A 240 27.37 8.76 19.50
C TYR A 240 27.09 9.35 18.10
N SER A 241 26.77 8.49 17.15
CA SER A 241 26.54 8.84 15.76
C SER A 241 25.74 7.73 15.05
N ALA A 242 25.21 8.02 13.87
CA ALA A 242 24.57 7.03 13.02
C ALA A 242 25.38 6.83 11.73
N ARG A 243 25.50 5.61 11.26
CA ARG A 243 25.99 5.34 9.91
C ARG A 243 24.85 5.56 8.93
N TRP A 244 25.17 5.74 7.65
CA TRP A 244 24.13 5.91 6.62
C TRP A 244 23.14 4.74 6.62
N VAL A 245 23.57 3.48 6.82
CA VAL A 245 22.72 2.30 6.88
C VAL A 245 21.77 2.35 8.08
N ASP A 246 22.22 2.88 9.22
CA ASP A 246 21.37 3.01 10.41
C ASP A 246 20.27 4.07 10.16
N CYS A 247 20.59 5.15 9.44
CA CYS A 247 19.63 6.17 9.03
C CYS A 247 18.67 5.68 7.94
N ALA A 248 19.16 4.92 6.95
CA ALA A 248 18.35 4.44 5.83
C ALA A 248 17.14 3.60 6.26
N TYR A 249 17.30 2.81 7.36
CA TYR A 249 16.24 1.96 7.90
C TYR A 249 15.69 2.45 9.25
N CYS A 250 15.95 3.70 9.59
CA CYS A 250 15.49 4.28 10.85
C CYS A 250 14.00 4.64 10.75
N ARG A 251 13.24 4.37 11.83
CA ARG A 251 11.81 4.76 11.95
C ARG A 251 11.55 6.27 11.82
N PHE A 252 12.58 7.11 11.93
CA PHE A 252 12.50 8.56 11.73
C PHE A 252 12.90 8.98 10.32
N ASN A 253 13.29 8.05 9.45
CA ASN A 253 13.53 8.32 8.04
C ASN A 253 12.21 8.28 7.28
N VAL A 254 11.91 9.34 6.54
CA VAL A 254 10.72 9.44 5.68
C VAL A 254 11.07 9.40 4.19
N ALA A 255 12.36 9.30 3.86
CA ALA A 255 12.82 9.15 2.48
C ALA A 255 12.94 7.67 2.08
N GLU A 256 13.02 7.45 0.79
CA GLU A 256 13.33 6.14 0.23
C GLU A 256 14.84 5.83 0.37
N PRO A 257 15.22 4.68 0.95
CA PRO A 257 16.61 4.27 1.01
C PRO A 257 17.26 4.21 -0.40
N PRO A 258 18.53 4.68 -0.58
CA PRO A 258 19.49 5.02 0.45
C PRO A 258 19.41 6.44 1.01
N ALA A 259 18.48 7.28 0.54
CA ALA A 259 18.32 8.63 1.05
C ALA A 259 17.83 8.64 2.51
N CYS A 260 18.11 9.71 3.24
CA CYS A 260 17.62 9.91 4.58
C CYS A 260 17.10 11.35 4.75
N LEU A 261 15.82 11.45 5.14
CA LEU A 261 15.18 12.68 5.61
C LEU A 261 14.63 12.41 7.00
N CYS A 262 15.27 13.01 8.01
CA CYS A 262 15.03 12.71 9.41
C CYS A 262 14.03 13.66 10.04
N VAL A 263 12.97 13.13 10.67
CA VAL A 263 11.95 13.92 11.41
C VAL A 263 12.20 13.97 12.92
N ALA A 264 13.22 13.28 13.43
CA ALA A 264 13.52 13.26 14.88
C ALA A 264 13.89 14.65 15.43
N LYS A 265 14.62 15.50 14.66
CA LYS A 265 14.92 16.88 15.08
C LYS A 265 13.67 17.75 15.27
N ALA A 266 12.59 17.45 14.57
CA ALA A 266 11.28 18.10 14.77
C ALA A 266 10.43 17.43 15.87
N GLY A 267 10.93 16.36 16.48
CA GLY A 267 10.23 15.63 17.54
C GLY A 267 9.05 14.80 17.05
N ILE A 268 8.98 14.47 15.76
CA ILE A 268 7.85 13.76 15.18
C ILE A 268 8.10 12.26 15.22
N GLN A 269 7.23 11.53 15.93
CA GLN A 269 7.21 10.06 16.00
C GLN A 269 5.95 9.48 15.35
N LYS A 270 4.85 10.23 15.41
CA LYS A 270 3.52 9.85 14.89
C LYS A 270 2.72 11.11 14.55
N LYS A 271 1.61 10.93 13.83
CA LYS A 271 0.78 12.06 13.34
C LYS A 271 0.23 12.97 14.45
N GLU A 272 -0.04 12.43 15.65
CA GLU A 272 -0.54 13.21 16.79
C GLU A 272 0.47 14.25 17.25
N ASP A 273 1.76 14.02 17.04
CA ASP A 273 2.83 14.95 17.47
C ASP A 273 2.76 16.30 16.74
N PHE A 274 2.20 16.36 15.54
CA PHE A 274 1.97 17.64 14.85
C PHE A 274 1.05 18.61 15.59
N LYS A 275 0.28 18.12 16.57
CA LYS A 275 -0.64 18.93 17.42
C LYS A 275 -0.05 19.25 18.80
N ARG A 276 1.13 18.69 19.14
CA ARG A 276 1.76 18.83 20.44
C ARG A 276 2.75 19.99 20.44
N ASP A 277 3.02 20.52 21.61
CA ASP A 277 4.08 21.51 21.79
C ASP A 277 5.47 20.95 21.42
N LEU A 278 6.36 21.80 20.89
CA LEU A 278 7.68 21.42 20.45
C LEU A 278 8.55 20.90 21.61
N GLN A 279 8.46 21.53 22.80
CA GLN A 279 9.25 21.14 23.96
C GLN A 279 8.88 19.73 24.43
N ASP A 280 7.58 19.40 24.46
CA ASP A 280 7.12 18.06 24.83
C ASP A 280 7.61 17.00 23.83
N ARG A 281 7.54 17.29 22.52
CA ARG A 281 8.05 16.39 21.49
C ARG A 281 9.55 16.15 21.60
N LEU A 282 10.32 17.20 21.82
CA LEU A 282 11.77 17.09 21.98
C LEU A 282 12.16 16.38 23.29
N SER A 283 11.39 16.54 24.37
CA SER A 283 11.58 15.78 25.61
C SER A 283 11.42 14.27 25.38
N ASP A 284 10.46 13.86 24.54
CA ASP A 284 10.27 12.45 24.20
C ASP A 284 11.42 11.91 23.33
N ILE A 285 11.96 12.70 22.41
CA ILE A 285 13.18 12.34 21.66
C ILE A 285 14.37 12.18 22.59
N ASP A 286 14.52 13.06 23.58
CA ASP A 286 15.58 12.98 24.59
C ASP A 286 15.49 11.70 25.44
N LYS A 287 14.29 11.24 25.78
CA LYS A 287 14.09 9.96 26.48
C LYS A 287 14.57 8.80 25.59
N ILE A 288 14.17 8.77 24.31
CA ILE A 288 14.63 7.75 23.36
C ILE A 288 16.16 7.79 23.25
N ARG A 289 16.75 8.98 23.15
CA ARG A 289 18.20 9.15 23.07
C ARG A 289 18.90 8.52 24.27
N ARG A 290 18.46 8.82 25.51
CA ARG A 290 19.03 8.26 26.72
C ARG A 290 18.93 6.75 26.79
N THR A 291 17.75 6.19 26.46
CA THR A 291 17.56 4.73 26.40
C THR A 291 18.52 4.08 25.40
N ASN A 292 18.66 4.63 24.20
CA ASN A 292 19.58 4.10 23.20
C ASN A 292 21.04 4.18 23.68
N GLU A 293 21.44 5.27 24.34
CA GLU A 293 22.79 5.44 24.87
C GLU A 293 23.09 4.40 25.96
N GLU A 294 22.15 4.14 26.88
CA GLU A 294 22.24 3.10 27.90
C GLU A 294 22.37 1.71 27.29
N GLU A 295 21.52 1.37 26.31
CA GLU A 295 21.56 0.07 25.62
C GLU A 295 22.89 -0.14 24.87
N ILE A 296 23.45 0.89 24.25
CA ILE A 296 24.75 0.81 23.58
C ILE A 296 25.84 0.51 24.59
N LEU A 297 25.87 1.20 25.74
CA LEU A 297 26.88 0.97 26.79
C LEU A 297 26.80 -0.46 27.34
N LEU A 298 25.59 -0.94 27.65
CA LEU A 298 25.36 -2.31 28.12
C LEU A 298 25.83 -3.36 27.10
N ARG A 299 25.56 -3.13 25.80
CA ARG A 299 26.03 -4.02 24.74
C ARG A 299 27.56 -4.05 24.65
N GLU A 300 28.22 -2.88 24.69
CA GLU A 300 29.70 -2.80 24.69
C GLU A 300 30.31 -3.46 25.92
N GLU A 301 29.67 -3.40 27.09
CA GLU A 301 30.11 -4.09 28.32
C GLU A 301 30.01 -5.62 28.16
N ARG A 302 28.91 -6.11 27.61
CA ARG A 302 28.73 -7.54 27.31
C ARG A 302 29.78 -8.04 26.31
N GLU A 303 30.03 -7.30 25.24
CA GLU A 303 31.04 -7.65 24.22
C GLU A 303 32.43 -7.75 24.87
N ARG A 304 32.82 -6.75 25.67
CA ARG A 304 34.09 -6.78 26.43
C ARG A 304 34.19 -7.93 27.43
N TYR A 305 33.07 -8.31 28.07
CA TYR A 305 33.01 -9.49 28.92
C TYR A 305 33.29 -10.78 28.14
N PHE A 306 32.63 -10.98 27.01
CA PHE A 306 32.83 -12.19 26.18
C PHE A 306 34.23 -12.24 25.54
N GLU A 307 34.79 -11.10 25.15
CA GLU A 307 36.16 -11.03 24.64
C GLU A 307 37.17 -11.46 25.72
N ARG A 308 37.04 -10.93 26.93
CA ARG A 308 37.91 -11.35 28.07
C ARG A 308 37.77 -12.86 28.29
N ARG A 309 36.56 -13.40 28.36
CA ARG A 309 36.33 -14.84 28.57
C ARG A 309 36.93 -15.69 27.45
N SER A 310 36.83 -15.28 26.20
CA SER A 310 37.38 -16.02 25.05
C SER A 310 38.92 -16.11 25.05
N VAL A 311 39.60 -15.12 25.62
CA VAL A 311 41.05 -15.14 25.78
C VAL A 311 41.49 -16.18 26.83
N TYR A 312 40.71 -16.34 27.91
CA TYR A 312 41.04 -17.31 28.99
C TYR A 312 40.64 -18.76 28.61
N THR A 313 39.71 -18.97 27.69
CA THR A 313 39.24 -20.31 27.31
C THR A 313 39.94 -20.89 26.08
N ARG A 314 40.81 -20.16 25.39
CA ARG A 314 41.64 -20.73 24.32
C ARG A 314 42.76 -21.56 24.89
N PRO A 315 42.81 -22.91 24.70
CA PRO A 315 44.00 -23.70 25.05
C PRO A 315 45.13 -23.22 24.15
N THR A 316 46.14 -22.63 24.75
CA THR A 316 47.41 -22.34 24.03
C THR A 316 48.12 -23.65 23.78
N PRO A 317 48.47 -24.00 22.51
CA PRO A 317 49.20 -25.22 22.20
C PRO A 317 50.63 -25.27 22.75
N TYR A 318 51.11 -24.23 23.43
CA TYR A 318 52.45 -24.08 23.94
C TYR A 318 52.49 -23.33 25.29
N ALA A 319 52.07 -23.97 26.36
CA ALA A 319 52.38 -23.46 27.73
C ALA A 319 52.99 -24.56 28.57
N ALA A 320 54.21 -24.95 28.22
CA ALA A 320 55.14 -25.44 29.23
C ALA A 320 55.78 -24.26 29.96
N ARG A 321 55.40 -24.08 31.26
CA ARG A 321 56.19 -23.36 32.28
C ARG A 321 56.29 -21.85 32.18
N HIS A 322 55.17 -21.11 32.31
CA HIS A 322 55.22 -19.83 33.00
C HIS A 322 53.94 -19.67 33.85
N VAL A 323 54.11 -19.30 35.13
CA VAL A 323 53.03 -18.97 36.04
C VAL A 323 52.26 -17.78 35.45
N VAL A 324 51.11 -18.05 34.87
CA VAL A 324 50.19 -17.00 34.45
C VAL A 324 49.60 -16.37 35.71
N PRO A 325 49.55 -15.04 35.87
CA PRO A 325 48.81 -14.41 36.96
C PRO A 325 47.38 -14.94 36.92
N SER A 326 46.84 -15.30 38.07
CA SER A 326 45.46 -15.79 38.19
C SER A 326 44.50 -14.75 37.66
N GLY A 327 44.02 -14.95 36.45
CA GLY A 327 42.90 -14.19 35.89
C GLY A 327 41.66 -14.38 36.77
N PRO A 328 40.61 -13.59 36.55
CA PRO A 328 39.38 -13.71 37.31
C PRO A 328 38.86 -15.14 37.26
N THR A 329 38.41 -15.64 38.42
CA THR A 329 37.82 -16.97 38.52
C THR A 329 36.49 -17.08 37.71
N GLN A 330 36.07 -18.30 37.41
CA GLN A 330 34.77 -18.49 36.72
C GLN A 330 33.61 -17.88 37.52
N GLU A 331 33.66 -17.94 38.85
CA GLU A 331 32.65 -17.36 39.73
C GLU A 331 32.65 -15.84 39.68
N GLU A 332 33.83 -15.19 39.61
CA GLU A 332 33.92 -13.73 39.44
C GLU A 332 33.39 -13.25 38.08
N LEU A 333 33.67 -14.00 37.02
CA LEU A 333 33.16 -13.72 35.69
C LEU A 333 31.62 -13.92 35.60
N ASP A 334 31.08 -14.96 36.24
CA ASP A 334 29.66 -15.22 36.28
C ASP A 334 28.91 -14.19 37.14
N ALA A 335 29.53 -13.73 38.27
CA ALA A 335 28.97 -12.64 39.09
C ALA A 335 28.94 -11.30 38.31
N GLU A 336 29.99 -10.98 37.54
CA GLU A 336 30.04 -9.80 36.69
C GLU A 336 28.97 -9.87 35.60
N TYR A 337 28.80 -11.05 34.98
CA TYR A 337 27.75 -11.28 33.97
C TYR A 337 26.34 -11.08 34.53
N ILE A 338 26.03 -11.64 35.69
CA ILE A 338 24.74 -11.47 36.37
C ILE A 338 24.49 -9.98 36.65
N ARG A 339 25.47 -9.24 37.12
CA ARG A 339 25.36 -7.79 37.36
C ARG A 339 25.03 -7.02 36.09
N ILE A 340 25.69 -7.35 34.96
CA ILE A 340 25.47 -6.69 33.66
C ILE A 340 24.07 -7.02 33.12
N CYS A 341 23.55 -8.23 33.36
CA CYS A 341 22.24 -8.64 32.89
C CYS A 341 21.05 -8.14 33.75
N GLN A 342 21.33 -7.69 35.00
CA GLN A 342 20.30 -7.19 35.93
C GLN A 342 20.21 -5.66 35.95
N SER A 343 21.14 -4.95 35.31
CA SER A 343 21.16 -3.48 35.11
C SER A 343 20.50 -3.10 33.79
#